data_6999e7a2133e6286f5b20f11bb375041
#
_entry.id   6999e7a2133e6286f5b20f11bb375041
#
_cell.length_a   1.000
_cell.length_b   1.000
_cell.length_c   1.000
_cell.angle_alpha   90.00
_cell.angle_beta   90.00
_cell.angle_gamma   90.00
#
_symmetry.space_group_name_H-M   'P 1'
#
loop_
_entity.id
_entity.type
_entity.pdbx_description
1 polymer ?
#
loop_
_entity_poly.entity_id
_entity_poly.type
_entity_poly.pdbx_seq_one_letter_code
_entity_poly.pdbx_strand_id
1 'polypeptide(L)'
;MSGPHAAPALPPGQRIRTRIAPSPTGFLHLGTARTALFSWAFARHHGGEFVLRIEDTDVARSTQASVEQILAAMHWLGLGYDEGPIYQMQRLERYREAAATLLDSGRAYRCYASPAELEAMREAQRGRGEKTLYDGRWRPEPGKILPPVPEGVTPVIRFRNPPDGVVTWDDLVKGPISISNEEIDDLVIIRADGVPTYNFAVVVDDRDMRISHVFRGDEHVNNTPWQINIFAALGAPLPVFAHVPVILGSDGQKLSKRRGAVSVTEYEEKGYLPEAMLNYLARLGWSHGDEELFGSQQLVEWFDGSHLSKSPAQWDAAKLDWVNAHYLKALPEPALLALARSQLARRGVVPPDDDDAILRASAVFRDRCSTGAELADWLAVVFAPVSPSADDLAAHVTEAVRPAVETLRGKLAGVAWTKAAIAVAIKETLAGHGLKMPQLAPAVRVLVCGRAQTPSLDAVLEVFPRQTVLDRLQAVAAAGSL
;
A
#
# COMPACT_ATOMS: atom_id res chain seq x y z
N MET A 1 9.32 27.54 -17.33
CA MET A 1 9.14 26.08 -17.42
C MET A 1 10.53 25.47 -17.31
N SER A 2 10.94 25.07 -16.11
CA SER A 2 12.20 24.33 -15.89
C SER A 2 11.96 22.91 -16.40
N GLY A 3 12.76 22.47 -17.37
CA GLY A 3 12.74 21.11 -17.91
C GLY A 3 12.94 20.04 -16.81
N PRO A 4 12.64 18.77 -17.10
CA PRO A 4 12.80 17.69 -16.15
C PRO A 4 14.27 17.64 -15.69
N HIS A 5 14.49 17.65 -14.37
CA HIS A 5 15.83 17.43 -13.79
C HIS A 5 16.23 15.99 -14.12
N ALA A 6 17.17 15.82 -15.03
CA ALA A 6 17.81 14.52 -15.24
C ALA A 6 18.55 14.14 -13.93
N ALA A 7 18.42 12.88 -13.52
CA ALA A 7 19.19 12.38 -12.38
C ALA A 7 20.69 12.66 -12.59
N PRO A 8 21.43 13.14 -11.58
CA PRO A 8 22.86 13.35 -11.71
C PRO A 8 23.54 12.03 -12.08
N ALA A 9 24.48 12.11 -13.04
CA ALA A 9 25.21 10.95 -13.50
C ALA A 9 25.98 10.31 -12.35
N LEU A 10 25.81 9.00 -12.16
CA LEU A 10 26.58 8.26 -11.16
C LEU A 10 28.09 8.25 -11.53
N PRO A 11 28.96 8.12 -10.54
CA PRO A 11 30.37 7.86 -10.79
C PRO A 11 30.57 6.68 -11.72
N PRO A 12 31.55 6.72 -12.64
CA PRO A 12 31.82 5.63 -13.56
C PRO A 12 31.97 4.29 -12.84
N GLY A 13 31.20 3.27 -13.27
CA GLY A 13 31.22 1.93 -12.70
C GLY A 13 30.30 1.69 -11.48
N GLN A 14 29.61 2.71 -10.98
CA GLN A 14 28.61 2.51 -9.94
C GLN A 14 27.29 2.02 -10.55
N ARG A 15 26.79 0.87 -10.04
CA ARG A 15 25.48 0.35 -10.40
C ARG A 15 24.38 1.11 -9.66
N ILE A 16 23.22 1.23 -10.29
CA ILE A 16 22.01 1.69 -9.59
C ILE A 16 21.66 0.69 -8.51
N ARG A 17 21.57 1.15 -7.26
CA ARG A 17 21.07 0.39 -6.11
C ARG A 17 20.11 1.28 -5.33
N THR A 18 18.90 0.82 -5.20
CA THR A 18 17.85 1.44 -4.40
C THR A 18 17.50 0.53 -3.23
N ARG A 19 16.73 1.05 -2.28
CA ARG A 19 16.25 0.24 -1.17
C ARG A 19 14.88 0.70 -0.69
N ILE A 20 14.14 -0.24 -0.09
CA ILE A 20 13.06 0.07 0.83
C ILE A 20 13.49 -0.35 2.23
N ALA A 21 13.21 0.49 3.22
CA ALA A 21 13.69 0.31 4.59
C ALA A 21 12.54 0.54 5.61
N PRO A 22 11.54 -0.35 5.64
CA PRO A 22 10.41 -0.21 6.55
C PRO A 22 10.81 -0.54 8.00
N SER A 23 10.29 0.25 8.96
CA SER A 23 10.36 -0.10 10.37
C SER A 23 9.19 -1.03 10.72
N PRO A 24 9.44 -2.21 11.36
CA PRO A 24 8.40 -3.19 11.66
C PRO A 24 7.62 -2.83 12.94
N THR A 25 7.23 -1.56 13.07
CA THR A 25 6.40 -1.02 14.16
C THR A 25 4.91 -1.02 13.83
N GLY A 26 4.54 -1.75 12.80
CA GLY A 26 3.19 -1.94 12.28
C GLY A 26 3.23 -2.39 10.82
N PHE A 27 2.06 -2.44 10.20
CA PHE A 27 1.89 -2.91 8.82
C PHE A 27 2.45 -1.94 7.75
N LEU A 28 2.70 -2.47 6.55
CA LEU A 28 3.09 -1.68 5.38
C LEU A 28 1.89 -0.83 4.94
N HIS A 29 1.98 0.49 5.16
CA HIS A 29 0.95 1.42 4.71
C HIS A 29 1.20 1.92 3.28
N LEU A 30 0.15 2.50 2.67
CA LEU A 30 0.16 2.93 1.26
C LEU A 30 1.34 3.85 0.89
N GLY A 31 1.72 4.78 1.77
CA GLY A 31 2.86 5.68 1.54
C GLY A 31 4.18 4.93 1.43
N THR A 32 4.42 3.94 2.30
CA THR A 32 5.62 3.09 2.25
C THR A 32 5.58 2.16 1.04
N ALA A 33 4.41 1.60 0.70
CA ALA A 33 4.24 0.77 -0.49
C ALA A 33 4.53 1.56 -1.78
N ARG A 34 4.06 2.82 -1.89
CA ARG A 34 4.40 3.70 -3.01
C ARG A 34 5.90 3.99 -3.09
N THR A 35 6.54 4.23 -1.96
CA THR A 35 7.99 4.45 -1.90
C THR A 35 8.76 3.19 -2.32
N ALA A 36 8.30 2.02 -1.90
CA ALA A 36 8.84 0.74 -2.34
C ALA A 36 8.70 0.56 -3.86
N LEU A 37 7.51 0.88 -4.40
CA LEU A 37 7.24 0.83 -5.83
C LEU A 37 8.18 1.74 -6.63
N PHE A 38 8.38 2.98 -6.20
CA PHE A 38 9.28 3.92 -6.89
C PHE A 38 10.74 3.47 -6.83
N SER A 39 11.19 2.98 -5.67
CA SER A 39 12.53 2.41 -5.51
C SER A 39 12.73 1.19 -6.41
N TRP A 40 11.76 0.29 -6.45
CA TRP A 40 11.78 -0.91 -7.27
C TRP A 40 11.74 -0.58 -8.76
N ALA A 41 10.81 0.26 -9.20
CA ALA A 41 10.64 0.62 -10.61
C ALA A 41 11.89 1.32 -11.15
N PHE A 42 12.48 2.24 -10.37
CA PHE A 42 13.71 2.92 -10.75
C PHE A 42 14.90 1.96 -10.89
N ALA A 43 15.06 1.04 -9.94
CA ALA A 43 16.11 0.02 -10.04
C ALA A 43 15.91 -0.86 -11.29
N ARG A 44 14.69 -1.34 -11.54
CA ARG A 44 14.38 -2.19 -12.70
C ARG A 44 14.56 -1.45 -14.02
N HIS A 45 14.15 -0.18 -14.12
CA HIS A 45 14.35 0.65 -15.31
C HIS A 45 15.81 0.74 -15.73
N HIS A 46 16.68 0.93 -14.75
CA HIS A 46 18.12 1.11 -14.99
C HIS A 46 18.94 -0.19 -14.95
N GLY A 47 18.29 -1.36 -14.89
CA GLY A 47 18.98 -2.66 -14.76
C GLY A 47 19.81 -2.79 -13.48
N GLY A 48 19.39 -2.09 -12.43
CA GLY A 48 20.01 -2.06 -11.10
C GLY A 48 19.42 -3.06 -10.13
N GLU A 49 19.73 -2.89 -8.85
CA GLU A 49 19.34 -3.77 -7.75
C GLU A 49 18.44 -3.06 -6.74
N PHE A 50 17.46 -3.78 -6.21
CA PHE A 50 16.53 -3.32 -5.18
C PHE A 50 16.73 -4.12 -3.90
N VAL A 51 17.01 -3.44 -2.79
CA VAL A 51 17.37 -4.03 -1.49
C VAL A 51 16.21 -3.86 -0.50
N LEU A 52 15.90 -4.90 0.26
CA LEU A 52 14.98 -4.84 1.40
C LEU A 52 15.77 -4.82 2.71
N ARG A 53 15.62 -3.76 3.51
CA ARG A 53 16.17 -3.62 4.85
C ARG A 53 15.06 -3.44 5.87
N ILE A 54 15.11 -4.16 6.97
CA ILE A 54 14.17 -4.03 8.11
C ILE A 54 14.85 -3.16 9.18
N GLU A 55 14.26 -1.99 9.46
CA GLU A 55 14.76 -1.05 10.45
C GLU A 55 14.14 -1.31 11.83
N ASP A 56 14.64 -2.32 12.51
CA ASP A 56 14.15 -2.88 13.78
C ASP A 56 14.88 -2.35 15.04
N THR A 57 15.55 -1.21 14.94
CA THR A 57 16.29 -0.56 16.05
C THR A 57 15.39 -0.03 17.17
N ASP A 58 14.09 0.10 16.92
CA ASP A 58 13.09 0.35 17.96
C ASP A 58 12.55 -1.00 18.47
N VAL A 59 13.35 -1.66 19.30
CA VAL A 59 13.07 -3.00 19.81
C VAL A 59 11.72 -3.09 20.55
N ALA A 60 11.33 -2.01 21.22
CA ALA A 60 10.07 -1.99 22.01
C ALA A 60 8.81 -2.03 21.14
N ARG A 61 8.88 -1.50 19.91
CA ARG A 61 7.74 -1.44 18.99
C ARG A 61 7.86 -2.40 17.80
N SER A 62 9.01 -2.99 17.57
CA SER A 62 9.25 -3.95 16.49
C SER A 62 8.69 -5.32 16.85
N THR A 63 7.91 -5.93 15.94
CA THR A 63 7.34 -7.26 16.14
C THR A 63 7.56 -8.15 14.93
N GLN A 64 7.71 -9.46 15.17
CA GLN A 64 7.85 -10.45 14.10
C GLN A 64 6.61 -10.47 13.19
N ALA A 65 5.41 -10.33 13.75
CA ALA A 65 4.17 -10.25 12.98
C ALA A 65 4.15 -9.06 12.01
N SER A 66 4.70 -7.91 12.41
CA SER A 66 4.83 -6.75 11.50
C SER A 66 5.83 -7.01 10.37
N VAL A 67 6.92 -7.73 10.64
CA VAL A 67 7.87 -8.15 9.59
C VAL A 67 7.17 -9.06 8.58
N GLU A 68 6.47 -10.09 9.04
CA GLU A 68 5.74 -11.03 8.19
C GLU A 68 4.69 -10.33 7.32
N GLN A 69 3.97 -9.37 7.87
CA GLN A 69 3.02 -8.55 7.11
C GLN A 69 3.71 -7.68 6.03
N ILE A 70 4.87 -7.10 6.35
CA ILE A 70 5.65 -6.35 5.35
C ILE A 70 6.07 -7.26 4.21
N LEU A 71 6.60 -8.44 4.51
CA LEU A 71 7.03 -9.42 3.51
C LEU A 71 5.85 -9.92 2.66
N ALA A 72 4.71 -10.22 3.29
CA ALA A 72 3.50 -10.63 2.59
C ALA A 72 2.98 -9.54 1.65
N ALA A 73 2.95 -8.27 2.09
CA ALA A 73 2.54 -7.15 1.27
C ALA A 73 3.48 -6.92 0.07
N MET A 74 4.80 -7.01 0.27
CA MET A 74 5.79 -6.92 -0.81
C MET A 74 5.63 -8.06 -1.82
N HIS A 75 5.40 -9.27 -1.34
CA HIS A 75 5.17 -10.45 -2.17
C HIS A 75 3.88 -10.30 -3.00
N TRP A 76 2.77 -9.92 -2.35
CA TRP A 76 1.49 -9.71 -3.02
C TRP A 76 1.58 -8.63 -4.11
N LEU A 77 2.28 -7.52 -3.84
CA LEU A 77 2.50 -6.46 -4.83
C LEU A 77 3.49 -6.87 -5.94
N GLY A 78 4.15 -8.02 -5.85
CA GLY A 78 5.17 -8.43 -6.83
C GLY A 78 6.45 -7.59 -6.80
N LEU A 79 6.73 -6.89 -5.71
CA LEU A 79 7.91 -6.06 -5.52
C LEU A 79 9.09 -6.92 -5.02
N GLY A 80 9.58 -7.81 -5.88
CA GLY A 80 10.71 -8.68 -5.58
C GLY A 80 12.01 -7.89 -5.39
N TYR A 81 12.75 -8.22 -4.31
CA TYR A 81 14.06 -7.63 -3.99
C TYR A 81 15.20 -8.59 -4.36
N ASP A 82 16.36 -8.04 -4.66
CA ASP A 82 17.55 -8.80 -5.07
C ASP A 82 18.41 -9.19 -3.86
N GLU A 83 18.37 -8.39 -2.79
CA GLU A 83 19.11 -8.63 -1.55
C GLU A 83 18.21 -8.31 -0.35
N GLY A 84 18.26 -9.15 0.69
CA GLY A 84 17.49 -8.98 1.93
C GLY A 84 16.55 -10.16 2.23
N PRO A 85 15.71 -10.04 3.28
CA PRO A 85 15.64 -8.92 4.22
C PRO A 85 16.90 -8.82 5.11
N ILE A 86 17.48 -7.62 5.19
CA ILE A 86 18.61 -7.31 6.05
C ILE A 86 18.08 -6.63 7.31
N TYR A 87 18.41 -7.15 8.49
CA TYR A 87 17.93 -6.63 9.78
C TYR A 87 18.97 -5.75 10.44
N GLN A 88 18.61 -4.52 10.85
CA GLN A 88 19.54 -3.60 11.50
C GLN A 88 20.07 -4.12 12.83
N MET A 89 19.22 -4.77 13.64
CA MET A 89 19.66 -5.34 14.92
C MET A 89 20.71 -6.47 14.78
N GLN A 90 20.83 -7.11 13.62
CA GLN A 90 21.89 -8.07 13.33
C GLN A 90 23.22 -7.41 12.95
N ARG A 91 23.25 -6.07 12.79
CA ARG A 91 24.41 -5.30 12.35
C ARG A 91 24.99 -4.41 13.46
N LEU A 92 24.64 -4.62 14.73
CA LEU A 92 25.04 -3.75 15.85
C LEU A 92 26.55 -3.57 15.93
N GLU A 93 27.35 -4.60 15.69
CA GLU A 93 28.82 -4.51 15.72
C GLU A 93 29.33 -3.56 14.65
N ARG A 94 28.74 -3.61 13.45
CA ARG A 94 29.10 -2.72 12.34
C ARG A 94 28.85 -1.24 12.68
N TYR A 95 27.78 -0.94 13.41
CA TYR A 95 27.50 0.44 13.87
C TYR A 95 28.50 0.88 14.94
N ARG A 96 28.90 -0.03 15.84
CA ARG A 96 29.94 0.26 16.85
C ARG A 96 31.28 0.57 16.21
N GLU A 97 31.72 -0.19 15.22
CA GLU A 97 32.94 0.07 14.44
C GLU A 97 32.90 1.44 13.75
N ALA A 98 31.77 1.76 13.09
CA ALA A 98 31.61 3.06 12.44
C ALA A 98 31.62 4.23 13.45
N ALA A 99 30.99 4.06 14.62
CA ALA A 99 31.02 5.06 15.68
C ALA A 99 32.42 5.22 16.29
N ALA A 100 33.18 4.12 16.46
CA ALA A 100 34.59 4.16 16.90
C ALA A 100 35.42 4.95 15.91
N THR A 101 35.29 4.73 14.60
CA THR A 101 35.96 5.49 13.55
C THR A 101 35.67 6.99 13.67
N LEU A 102 34.46 7.40 13.96
CA LEU A 102 34.09 8.80 14.16
C LEU A 102 34.65 9.37 15.47
N LEU A 103 34.71 8.57 16.54
CA LEU A 103 35.34 8.96 17.80
C LEU A 103 36.85 9.20 17.63
N ASP A 104 37.56 8.26 17.00
CA ASP A 104 38.99 8.31 16.78
C ASP A 104 39.42 9.49 15.88
N SER A 105 38.58 9.83 14.91
CA SER A 105 38.78 11.01 14.04
C SER A 105 38.33 12.33 14.65
N GLY A 106 37.79 12.33 15.88
CA GLY A 106 37.26 13.54 16.54
C GLY A 106 35.97 14.07 15.90
N ARG A 107 35.30 13.26 15.04
CA ARG A 107 34.01 13.58 14.42
C ARG A 107 32.82 13.16 15.28
N ALA A 108 33.05 12.47 16.40
CA ALA A 108 32.08 12.17 17.43
C ALA A 108 32.70 12.32 18.80
N TYR A 109 31.90 12.38 19.85
CA TYR A 109 32.33 12.47 21.23
C TYR A 109 31.35 11.83 22.19
N ARG A 110 31.83 11.50 23.40
CA ARG A 110 31.02 10.98 24.49
C ARG A 110 30.27 12.10 25.20
N CYS A 111 29.00 11.95 25.42
CA CYS A 111 28.16 12.90 26.13
C CYS A 111 27.48 12.21 27.32
N TYR A 112 27.65 12.79 28.48
CA TYR A 112 27.11 12.27 29.76
C TYR A 112 25.94 13.10 30.29
N ALA A 113 25.40 14.02 29.46
CA ALA A 113 24.23 14.80 29.84
C ALA A 113 23.03 13.89 30.15
N SER A 114 22.45 14.05 31.33
CA SER A 114 21.26 13.31 31.73
C SER A 114 20.01 13.81 31.00
N PRO A 115 18.94 13.00 30.90
CA PRO A 115 17.67 13.45 30.34
C PRO A 115 17.09 14.69 31.04
N ALA A 116 17.26 14.81 32.37
CA ALA A 116 16.79 15.95 33.15
C ALA A 116 17.55 17.25 32.77
N GLU A 117 18.89 17.17 32.64
CA GLU A 117 19.70 18.32 32.19
C GLU A 117 19.35 18.77 30.80
N LEU A 118 19.09 17.82 29.87
CA LEU A 118 18.70 18.12 28.51
C LEU A 118 17.30 18.77 28.46
N GLU A 119 16.36 18.32 29.28
CA GLU A 119 15.04 18.95 29.34
C GLU A 119 15.10 20.35 29.95
N ALA A 120 15.80 20.54 31.06
CA ALA A 120 16.01 21.87 31.64
C ALA A 120 16.66 22.85 30.65
N MET A 121 17.64 22.38 29.85
CA MET A 121 18.26 23.15 28.79
C MET A 121 17.23 23.57 27.73
N ARG A 122 16.40 22.62 27.26
CA ARG A 122 15.36 22.91 26.25
C ARG A 122 14.30 23.87 26.76
N GLU A 123 13.89 23.72 28.02
CA GLU A 123 12.93 24.64 28.66
C GLU A 123 13.51 26.06 28.73
N ALA A 124 14.77 26.20 29.13
CA ALA A 124 15.44 27.50 29.17
C ALA A 124 15.53 28.14 27.77
N GLN A 125 15.85 27.37 26.72
CA GLN A 125 15.88 27.87 25.34
C GLN A 125 14.48 28.27 24.87
N ARG A 126 13.44 27.44 25.11
CA ARG A 126 12.02 27.80 24.83
C ARG A 126 11.60 29.08 25.54
N GLY A 127 11.98 29.23 26.83
CA GLY A 127 11.69 30.43 27.61
C GLY A 127 12.31 31.72 27.05
N ARG A 128 13.43 31.60 26.30
CA ARG A 128 14.07 32.73 25.62
C ARG A 128 13.62 32.88 24.14
N GLY A 129 12.72 32.03 23.66
CA GLY A 129 12.28 32.04 22.24
C GLY A 129 13.35 31.53 21.26
N GLU A 130 14.36 30.81 21.76
CA GLU A 130 15.44 30.26 20.96
C GLU A 130 15.06 28.90 20.37
N LYS A 131 15.73 28.51 19.28
CA LYS A 131 15.65 27.14 18.73
C LYS A 131 16.23 26.17 19.75
N THR A 132 15.53 25.05 19.99
CA THR A 132 15.98 24.01 20.92
C THR A 132 17.05 23.15 20.26
N LEU A 133 18.32 23.49 20.49
CA LEU A 133 19.49 22.75 20.04
C LEU A 133 20.29 22.26 21.25
N TYR A 134 21.06 21.19 21.10
CA TYR A 134 21.98 20.76 22.14
C TYR A 134 23.08 21.83 22.35
N ASP A 135 23.30 22.24 23.61
CA ASP A 135 24.20 23.35 23.96
C ASP A 135 25.69 23.02 23.82
N GLY A 136 26.05 21.83 23.40
CA GLY A 136 27.43 21.41 23.22
C GLY A 136 28.22 21.25 24.50
N ARG A 137 27.58 21.19 25.71
CA ARG A 137 28.30 21.17 27.01
C ARG A 137 29.40 20.09 27.10
N TRP A 138 29.18 18.92 26.48
CA TRP A 138 30.12 17.81 26.41
C TRP A 138 30.98 17.82 25.12
N ARG A 139 30.77 18.76 24.22
CA ARG A 139 31.50 18.87 22.97
C ARG A 139 32.93 19.38 23.26
N PRO A 140 33.99 18.61 22.91
CA PRO A 140 35.36 19.04 23.06
C PRO A 140 35.69 20.20 22.11
N GLU A 141 36.26 21.29 22.66
CA GLU A 141 36.65 22.45 21.88
C GLU A 141 38.00 22.98 22.44
N PRO A 142 38.83 23.62 21.62
CA PRO A 142 40.06 24.19 22.09
C PRO A 142 39.84 25.17 23.26
N GLY A 143 40.50 24.94 24.38
CA GLY A 143 40.40 25.79 25.57
C GLY A 143 39.15 25.56 26.44
N LYS A 144 38.25 24.71 26.06
CA LYS A 144 37.03 24.38 26.84
C LYS A 144 37.35 23.35 27.92
N ILE A 145 36.98 23.66 29.16
CA ILE A 145 37.04 22.71 30.27
C ILE A 145 35.70 21.95 30.26
N LEU A 146 35.74 20.64 30.01
CA LEU A 146 34.58 19.79 30.05
C LEU A 146 34.12 19.53 31.52
N PRO A 147 32.83 19.27 31.74
CA PRO A 147 32.36 18.83 33.04
C PRO A 147 33.07 17.56 33.52
N PRO A 148 33.21 17.32 34.84
CA PRO A 148 33.72 16.06 35.34
C PRO A 148 32.80 14.89 34.91
N VAL A 149 33.43 13.79 34.50
CA VAL A 149 32.68 12.59 34.07
C VAL A 149 31.98 12.01 35.31
N PRO A 150 30.64 11.89 35.28
CA PRO A 150 29.90 11.34 36.41
C PRO A 150 30.20 9.84 36.57
N GLU A 151 30.36 9.40 37.82
CA GLU A 151 30.65 8.01 38.15
C GLU A 151 29.44 7.10 37.80
N GLY A 152 29.68 5.93 37.18
CA GLY A 152 28.66 4.93 36.87
C GLY A 152 27.73 5.28 35.72
N VAL A 153 27.91 6.40 35.03
CA VAL A 153 27.06 6.81 33.91
C VAL A 153 27.62 6.31 32.58
N THR A 154 26.85 5.54 31.85
CA THR A 154 27.16 5.15 30.46
C THR A 154 26.87 6.32 29.53
N PRO A 155 27.84 6.81 28.75
CA PRO A 155 27.62 7.91 27.84
C PRO A 155 26.82 7.51 26.61
N VAL A 156 26.13 8.48 26.01
CA VAL A 156 25.74 8.40 24.61
C VAL A 156 26.88 8.90 23.72
N ILE A 157 26.91 8.48 22.46
CA ILE A 157 27.85 9.05 21.48
C ILE A 157 27.07 10.04 20.63
N ARG A 158 27.63 11.29 20.56
CA ARG A 158 27.08 12.33 19.67
C ARG A 158 28.00 12.55 18.48
N PHE A 159 27.37 12.74 17.33
CA PHE A 159 28.03 13.23 16.13
C PHE A 159 28.41 14.72 16.35
N ARG A 160 29.65 15.05 16.05
CA ARG A 160 30.12 16.43 16.09
C ARG A 160 29.80 17.10 14.77
N ASN A 161 28.65 17.76 14.70
CA ASN A 161 28.21 18.45 13.49
C ASN A 161 29.18 19.62 13.19
N PRO A 162 29.51 19.95 11.92
CA PRO A 162 30.24 21.16 11.58
C PRO A 162 29.54 22.40 12.16
N PRO A 163 30.27 23.35 12.79
CA PRO A 163 29.65 24.51 13.43
C PRO A 163 29.19 25.56 12.42
N ASP A 164 29.75 25.56 11.23
CA ASP A 164 29.55 26.55 10.19
C ASP A 164 29.36 25.91 8.80
N GLY A 165 29.12 26.76 7.80
CA GLY A 165 28.88 26.31 6.42
C GLY A 165 27.43 25.88 6.15
N VAL A 166 27.21 25.39 4.96
CA VAL A 166 25.89 25.05 4.46
C VAL A 166 25.90 23.63 3.86
N VAL A 167 24.93 22.82 4.25
CA VAL A 167 24.66 21.53 3.61
C VAL A 167 23.72 21.77 2.44
N THR A 168 24.17 21.37 1.25
CA THR A 168 23.38 21.53 0.01
C THR A 168 23.29 20.19 -0.72
N TRP A 169 22.12 19.89 -1.26
CA TRP A 169 21.92 18.75 -2.15
C TRP A 169 20.84 19.03 -3.18
N ASP A 170 20.95 18.36 -4.33
CA ASP A 170 19.91 18.36 -5.37
C ASP A 170 19.00 17.16 -5.16
N ASP A 171 17.76 17.45 -4.74
CA ASP A 171 16.73 16.43 -4.55
C ASP A 171 15.99 16.19 -5.86
N LEU A 172 15.86 14.92 -6.28
CA LEU A 172 15.19 14.58 -7.54
C LEU A 172 13.75 15.10 -7.65
N VAL A 173 13.07 15.22 -6.49
CA VAL A 173 11.67 15.66 -6.44
C VAL A 173 11.56 17.14 -6.08
N LYS A 174 12.24 17.56 -5.00
CA LYS A 174 12.10 18.92 -4.45
C LYS A 174 12.99 19.95 -5.17
N GLY A 175 14.05 19.49 -5.84
CA GLY A 175 15.11 20.36 -6.41
C GLY A 175 16.17 20.72 -5.38
N PRO A 176 16.94 21.80 -5.59
CA PRO A 176 18.03 22.17 -4.69
C PRO A 176 17.52 22.61 -3.31
N ILE A 177 18.11 22.05 -2.26
CA ILE A 177 17.82 22.37 -0.86
C ILE A 177 19.13 22.74 -0.17
N SER A 178 19.11 23.78 0.66
CA SER A 178 20.26 24.27 1.42
C SER A 178 19.86 24.55 2.87
N ILE A 179 20.62 24.03 3.81
CA ILE A 179 20.40 24.19 5.26
C ILE A 179 21.72 24.61 5.91
N SER A 180 21.71 25.67 6.72
CA SER A 180 22.89 26.08 7.49
C SER A 180 23.25 25.05 8.56
N ASN A 181 24.54 24.76 8.72
CA ASN A 181 25.00 23.88 9.81
C ASN A 181 24.71 24.46 11.21
N GLU A 182 24.58 25.78 11.34
CA GLU A 182 24.15 26.43 12.59
C GLU A 182 22.73 26.02 13.03
N GLU A 183 21.94 25.50 12.10
CA GLU A 183 20.59 25.00 12.37
C GLU A 183 20.55 23.51 12.77
N ILE A 184 21.70 22.83 12.72
CA ILE A 184 21.82 21.38 12.88
C ILE A 184 22.59 21.12 14.17
N ASP A 185 21.96 20.46 15.16
CA ASP A 185 22.63 20.15 16.41
C ASP A 185 23.48 18.86 16.38
N ASP A 186 24.24 18.63 17.43
CA ASP A 186 25.02 17.42 17.62
C ASP A 186 24.10 16.24 17.96
N LEU A 187 23.73 15.47 16.93
CA LEU A 187 22.83 14.32 17.04
C LEU A 187 23.43 13.19 17.88
N VAL A 188 22.64 12.54 18.72
CA VAL A 188 23.01 11.25 19.31
C VAL A 188 23.01 10.19 18.22
N ILE A 189 24.16 9.53 18.03
CA ILE A 189 24.33 8.45 17.03
C ILE A 189 24.29 7.06 17.65
N ILE A 190 24.80 6.90 18.90
CA ILE A 190 24.67 5.66 19.69
C ILE A 190 24.06 6.02 21.03
N ARG A 191 23.03 5.31 21.42
CA ARG A 191 22.36 5.43 22.73
C ARG A 191 23.18 4.77 23.84
N ALA A 192 22.84 5.04 25.09
CA ALA A 192 23.53 4.46 26.26
C ALA A 192 23.41 2.92 26.34
N ASP A 193 22.38 2.34 25.73
CA ASP A 193 22.20 0.89 25.58
C ASP A 193 23.05 0.27 24.43
N GLY A 194 23.82 1.09 23.72
CA GLY A 194 24.66 0.68 22.61
C GLY A 194 23.94 0.50 21.27
N VAL A 195 22.63 0.81 21.20
CA VAL A 195 21.85 0.74 19.96
C VAL A 195 21.98 2.04 19.17
N PRO A 196 22.18 2.00 17.85
CA PRO A 196 22.27 3.19 17.02
C PRO A 196 20.94 3.92 16.92
N THR A 197 21.00 5.23 16.69
CA THR A 197 19.83 6.01 16.31
C THR A 197 19.56 5.88 14.79
N TYR A 198 18.33 6.18 14.39
CA TYR A 198 17.87 6.07 13.00
C TYR A 198 18.84 6.70 11.99
N ASN A 199 19.15 7.99 12.13
CA ASN A 199 19.97 8.72 11.17
C ASN A 199 21.38 8.12 10.99
N PHE A 200 21.95 7.57 12.05
CA PHE A 200 23.27 6.95 11.98
C PHE A 200 23.22 5.55 11.35
N ALA A 201 22.29 4.71 11.78
CA ALA A 201 22.15 3.36 11.25
C ALA A 201 21.88 3.39 9.74
N VAL A 202 20.97 4.26 9.27
CA VAL A 202 20.66 4.43 7.85
C VAL A 202 21.88 4.80 7.03
N VAL A 203 22.72 5.74 7.50
CA VAL A 203 23.92 6.16 6.77
C VAL A 203 24.94 5.03 6.69
N VAL A 204 25.20 4.34 7.80
CA VAL A 204 26.15 3.20 7.80
C VAL A 204 25.67 2.11 6.83
N ASP A 205 24.39 1.79 6.85
CA ASP A 205 23.81 0.78 5.99
C ASP A 205 23.80 1.19 4.52
N ASP A 206 23.32 2.40 4.20
CA ASP A 206 23.27 2.89 2.82
C ASP A 206 24.69 2.98 2.21
N ARG A 207 25.70 3.34 3.01
CA ARG A 207 27.12 3.27 2.62
C ARG A 207 27.57 1.84 2.34
N ASP A 208 27.41 0.93 3.30
CA ASP A 208 27.90 -0.44 3.21
C ASP A 208 27.19 -1.24 2.10
N MET A 209 25.89 -0.99 1.91
CA MET A 209 25.08 -1.56 0.84
C MET A 209 25.25 -0.84 -0.50
N ARG A 210 26.09 0.22 -0.55
CA ARG A 210 26.38 1.03 -1.76
C ARG A 210 25.11 1.55 -2.42
N ILE A 211 24.14 2.03 -1.60
CA ILE A 211 22.91 2.61 -2.11
C ILE A 211 23.22 3.87 -2.91
N SER A 212 22.78 3.90 -4.15
CA SER A 212 23.00 5.02 -5.07
C SER A 212 21.87 6.04 -5.05
N HIS A 213 20.61 5.58 -4.82
CA HIS A 213 19.42 6.44 -4.79
C HIS A 213 18.53 6.08 -3.61
N VAL A 214 18.01 7.11 -2.96
CA VAL A 214 17.20 7.02 -1.75
C VAL A 214 15.84 7.66 -2.02
N PHE A 215 14.86 6.86 -2.44
CA PHE A 215 13.45 7.30 -2.45
C PHE A 215 12.86 7.12 -1.06
N ARG A 216 12.21 8.17 -0.53
CA ARG A 216 11.54 8.13 0.80
C ARG A 216 10.51 9.24 0.94
N GLY A 217 9.66 9.18 1.96
CA GLY A 217 8.71 10.24 2.26
C GLY A 217 9.37 11.57 2.59
N ASP A 218 8.72 12.67 2.23
CA ASP A 218 9.26 14.03 2.43
C ASP A 218 9.31 14.47 3.91
N GLU A 219 8.70 13.73 4.83
CA GLU A 219 8.91 13.87 6.26
C GLU A 219 10.36 13.67 6.69
N HIS A 220 11.17 13.03 5.86
CA HIS A 220 12.59 12.78 6.10
C HIS A 220 13.52 13.87 5.54
N VAL A 221 13.01 14.89 4.88
CA VAL A 221 13.82 16.02 4.36
C VAL A 221 14.67 16.62 5.48
N ASN A 222 14.10 16.84 6.66
CA ASN A 222 14.81 17.41 7.81
C ASN A 222 15.90 16.49 8.38
N ASN A 223 15.87 15.19 8.09
CA ASN A 223 16.92 14.24 8.49
C ASN A 223 18.14 14.27 7.56
N THR A 224 17.94 14.71 6.33
CA THR A 224 18.95 14.65 5.27
C THR A 224 20.22 15.41 5.60
N PRO A 225 20.21 16.63 6.18
CA PRO A 225 21.43 17.37 6.49
C PRO A 225 22.34 16.62 7.47
N TRP A 226 21.79 16.03 8.55
CA TRP A 226 22.60 15.19 9.47
C TRP A 226 23.22 14.00 8.75
N GLN A 227 22.45 13.34 7.89
CA GLN A 227 22.91 12.17 7.15
C GLN A 227 24.04 12.55 6.18
N ILE A 228 23.91 13.66 5.46
CA ILE A 228 24.96 14.18 4.56
C ILE A 228 26.26 14.44 5.34
N ASN A 229 26.17 15.09 6.49
CA ASN A 229 27.35 15.37 7.33
C ASN A 229 27.99 14.08 7.87
N ILE A 230 27.20 13.07 8.20
CA ILE A 230 27.71 11.75 8.63
C ILE A 230 28.36 11.01 7.45
N PHE A 231 27.77 11.02 6.24
CA PHE A 231 28.39 10.46 5.03
C PHE A 231 29.76 11.09 4.78
N ALA A 232 29.84 12.42 4.84
CA ALA A 232 31.10 13.18 4.67
C ALA A 232 32.13 12.81 5.74
N ALA A 233 31.73 12.69 7.00
CA ALA A 233 32.60 12.32 8.10
C ALA A 233 33.14 10.89 7.99
N LEU A 234 32.38 9.98 7.39
CA LEU A 234 32.76 8.60 7.10
C LEU A 234 33.51 8.45 5.76
N GLY A 235 33.75 9.55 5.02
CA GLY A 235 34.42 9.54 3.71
C GLY A 235 33.63 8.69 2.67
N ALA A 236 32.31 8.65 2.77
CA ALA A 236 31.44 7.84 1.92
C ALA A 236 30.83 8.66 0.79
N PRO A 237 30.60 8.08 -0.40
CA PRO A 237 29.88 8.73 -1.48
C PRO A 237 28.44 9.02 -1.06
N LEU A 238 27.92 10.18 -1.46
CA LEU A 238 26.56 10.57 -1.15
C LEU A 238 25.58 9.93 -2.15
N PRO A 239 24.50 9.30 -1.69
CA PRO A 239 23.44 8.88 -2.58
C PRO A 239 22.62 10.07 -3.09
N VAL A 240 21.96 9.91 -4.21
CA VAL A 240 20.95 10.83 -4.71
C VAL A 240 19.67 10.67 -3.91
N PHE A 241 19.12 11.75 -3.36
CA PHE A 241 17.88 11.73 -2.60
C PHE A 241 16.67 12.10 -3.45
N ALA A 242 15.55 11.45 -3.19
CA ALA A 242 14.25 11.69 -3.80
C ALA A 242 13.16 11.69 -2.71
N HIS A 243 12.76 12.88 -2.25
CA HIS A 243 11.76 13.03 -1.19
C HIS A 243 10.36 13.18 -1.78
N VAL A 244 9.61 12.08 -1.75
CA VAL A 244 8.28 11.96 -2.34
C VAL A 244 7.25 12.55 -1.38
N PRO A 245 6.36 13.47 -1.82
CA PRO A 245 5.33 14.08 -0.97
C PRO A 245 4.40 13.05 -0.34
N VAL A 246 3.84 13.40 0.82
CA VAL A 246 2.84 12.56 1.51
C VAL A 246 1.60 12.32 0.65
N ILE A 247 0.88 11.23 0.94
CA ILE A 247 -0.46 10.99 0.41
C ILE A 247 -1.46 11.61 1.40
N LEU A 248 -2.39 12.40 0.89
CA LEU A 248 -3.48 13.00 1.67
C LEU A 248 -4.74 12.12 1.58
N GLY A 249 -5.51 12.08 2.64
CA GLY A 249 -6.85 11.52 2.62
C GLY A 249 -7.87 12.45 1.93
N SER A 250 -9.11 12.02 1.84
CA SER A 250 -10.22 12.82 1.27
C SER A 250 -10.47 14.11 2.06
N ASP A 251 -10.05 14.17 3.33
CA ASP A 251 -10.11 15.33 4.22
C ASP A 251 -8.95 16.33 4.02
N GLY A 252 -8.05 16.09 3.06
CA GLY A 252 -6.87 16.90 2.80
C GLY A 252 -5.76 16.80 3.86
N GLN A 253 -5.90 15.89 4.84
CA GLN A 253 -4.89 15.66 5.86
C GLN A 253 -4.02 14.46 5.49
N LYS A 254 -2.78 14.39 6.05
CA LYS A 254 -1.90 13.24 5.84
C LYS A 254 -2.63 11.94 6.15
N LEU A 255 -2.63 11.01 5.19
CA LEU A 255 -3.18 9.68 5.37
C LEU A 255 -2.44 8.98 6.51
N SER A 256 -3.15 8.57 7.56
CA SER A 256 -2.56 7.98 8.76
C SER A 256 -3.42 6.85 9.30
N LYS A 257 -2.84 5.97 10.12
CA LYS A 257 -3.54 4.82 10.76
C LYS A 257 -4.85 5.22 11.47
N ARG A 258 -4.92 6.42 12.03
CA ARG A 258 -6.13 6.96 12.69
C ARG A 258 -7.17 7.53 11.72
N ARG A 259 -6.81 7.69 10.45
CA ARG A 259 -7.61 8.38 9.40
C ARG A 259 -7.69 7.56 8.12
N GLY A 260 -7.94 6.24 8.24
CA GLY A 260 -8.21 5.38 7.09
C GLY A 260 -6.98 4.92 6.31
N ALA A 261 -5.74 5.09 6.83
CA ALA A 261 -4.59 4.40 6.27
C ALA A 261 -4.70 2.92 6.59
N VAL A 262 -5.20 2.19 5.64
CA VAL A 262 -5.40 0.74 5.67
C VAL A 262 -4.08 0.06 5.33
N SER A 263 -3.85 -1.12 5.87
CA SER A 263 -2.75 -1.97 5.43
C SER A 263 -2.93 -2.31 3.95
N VAL A 264 -1.82 -2.44 3.23
CA VAL A 264 -1.85 -2.94 1.85
C VAL A 264 -2.53 -4.31 1.77
N THR A 265 -2.36 -5.17 2.76
CA THR A 265 -3.00 -6.50 2.83
C THR A 265 -4.52 -6.45 2.97
N GLU A 266 -5.09 -5.37 3.52
CA GLU A 266 -6.54 -5.21 3.56
C GLU A 266 -7.16 -4.98 2.17
N TYR A 267 -6.40 -4.42 1.23
CA TYR A 267 -6.85 -4.32 -0.17
C TYR A 267 -6.85 -5.69 -0.85
N GLU A 268 -5.85 -6.54 -0.57
CA GLU A 268 -5.85 -7.94 -0.99
C GLU A 268 -7.09 -8.68 -0.46
N GLU A 269 -7.40 -8.51 0.83
CA GLU A 269 -8.57 -9.13 1.46
C GLU A 269 -9.89 -8.67 0.82
N LYS A 270 -9.97 -7.42 0.39
CA LYS A 270 -11.11 -6.86 -0.34
C LYS A 270 -11.14 -7.28 -1.82
N GLY A 271 -10.15 -8.07 -2.27
CA GLY A 271 -10.07 -8.56 -3.65
C GLY A 271 -9.67 -7.49 -4.67
N TYR A 272 -8.88 -6.49 -4.24
CA TYR A 272 -8.16 -5.67 -5.20
C TYR A 272 -7.01 -6.48 -5.81
N LEU A 273 -6.67 -6.14 -7.05
CA LEU A 273 -5.60 -6.80 -7.79
C LEU A 273 -4.28 -6.05 -7.57
N PRO A 274 -3.15 -6.75 -7.44
CA PRO A 274 -1.86 -6.11 -7.24
C PRO A 274 -1.49 -5.17 -8.38
N GLU A 275 -1.82 -5.49 -9.62
CA GLU A 275 -1.59 -4.64 -10.80
C GLU A 275 -2.34 -3.31 -10.69
N ALA A 276 -3.59 -3.36 -10.22
CA ALA A 276 -4.40 -2.16 -10.00
C ALA A 276 -3.81 -1.28 -8.90
N MET A 277 -3.36 -1.89 -7.81
CA MET A 277 -2.70 -1.19 -6.71
C MET A 277 -1.40 -0.54 -7.17
N LEU A 278 -0.54 -1.24 -7.91
CA LEU A 278 0.71 -0.69 -8.44
C LEU A 278 0.46 0.48 -9.39
N ASN A 279 -0.46 0.32 -10.34
CA ASN A 279 -0.84 1.38 -11.26
C ASN A 279 -1.34 2.62 -10.51
N TYR A 280 -2.27 2.44 -9.57
CA TYR A 280 -2.84 3.55 -8.82
C TYR A 280 -1.82 4.22 -7.90
N LEU A 281 -1.00 3.45 -7.17
CA LEU A 281 0.07 3.98 -6.33
C LEU A 281 1.10 4.77 -7.13
N ALA A 282 1.45 4.33 -8.34
CA ALA A 282 2.36 5.08 -9.20
C ALA A 282 1.78 6.45 -9.58
N ARG A 283 0.50 6.52 -9.93
CA ARG A 283 -0.21 7.78 -10.24
C ARG A 283 -0.28 8.75 -9.05
N LEU A 284 -0.14 8.28 -7.83
CA LEU A 284 -0.07 9.13 -6.64
C LEU A 284 1.32 9.77 -6.47
N GLY A 285 1.72 10.59 -7.40
CA GLY A 285 2.96 11.37 -7.34
C GLY A 285 3.90 11.18 -8.52
N TRP A 286 3.48 10.46 -9.57
CA TRP A 286 4.18 10.33 -10.83
C TRP A 286 3.20 10.25 -12.00
N SER A 287 3.63 10.63 -13.20
CA SER A 287 2.83 10.53 -14.42
C SER A 287 3.72 10.29 -15.65
N HIS A 288 3.14 9.62 -16.64
CA HIS A 288 3.71 9.49 -17.98
C HIS A 288 2.69 10.01 -18.99
N GLY A 289 2.85 11.27 -19.41
CA GLY A 289 1.86 11.94 -20.24
C GLY A 289 0.46 11.88 -19.62
N ASP A 290 -0.53 11.53 -20.45
CA ASP A 290 -1.94 11.37 -20.08
C ASP A 290 -2.32 9.91 -19.76
N GLU A 291 -1.35 8.99 -19.74
CA GLU A 291 -1.60 7.57 -19.50
C GLU A 291 -2.06 7.35 -18.03
N GLU A 292 -3.23 6.77 -17.89
CA GLU A 292 -3.80 6.46 -16.57
C GLU A 292 -3.71 4.97 -16.22
N LEU A 293 -3.71 4.09 -17.23
CA LEU A 293 -3.72 2.64 -17.08
C LEU A 293 -2.48 2.05 -17.74
N PHE A 294 -1.66 1.37 -16.97
CA PHE A 294 -0.42 0.75 -17.45
C PHE A 294 -0.01 -0.41 -16.53
N GLY A 295 0.54 -1.46 -17.13
CA GLY A 295 1.07 -2.62 -16.40
C GLY A 295 2.42 -2.34 -15.75
N SER A 296 2.86 -3.29 -14.91
CA SER A 296 4.16 -3.20 -14.22
C SER A 296 5.35 -3.12 -15.20
N GLN A 297 5.29 -3.81 -16.34
CA GLN A 297 6.32 -3.75 -17.36
C GLN A 297 6.42 -2.34 -17.98
N GLN A 298 5.31 -1.73 -18.34
CA GLN A 298 5.28 -0.36 -18.86
C GLN A 298 5.75 0.65 -17.83
N LEU A 299 5.38 0.45 -16.54
CA LEU A 299 5.90 1.28 -15.47
C LEU A 299 7.43 1.21 -15.41
N VAL A 300 8.00 0.01 -15.48
CA VAL A 300 9.47 -0.16 -15.49
C VAL A 300 10.09 0.51 -16.71
N GLU A 301 9.50 0.40 -17.88
CA GLU A 301 9.98 1.05 -19.11
C GLU A 301 9.98 2.58 -19.03
N TRP A 302 9.04 3.17 -18.30
CA TRP A 302 8.81 4.62 -18.27
C TRP A 302 9.38 5.33 -17.04
N PHE A 303 9.64 4.61 -15.95
CA PHE A 303 10.01 5.21 -14.65
C PHE A 303 11.51 5.48 -14.57
N ASP A 304 11.99 6.48 -15.26
CA ASP A 304 13.40 6.91 -15.28
C ASP A 304 13.79 7.84 -14.11
N GLY A 305 12.86 8.15 -13.20
CA GLY A 305 13.04 9.10 -12.09
C GLY A 305 12.62 10.53 -12.42
N SER A 306 12.21 10.80 -13.66
CA SER A 306 11.60 12.07 -14.07
C SER A 306 10.08 12.09 -13.79
N HIS A 307 9.46 13.26 -13.95
CA HIS A 307 8.00 13.45 -13.81
C HIS A 307 7.42 13.13 -12.42
N LEU A 308 8.28 13.10 -11.40
CA LEU A 308 7.83 13.00 -10.00
C LEU A 308 7.21 14.34 -9.55
N SER A 309 6.02 14.27 -8.95
CA SER A 309 5.30 15.45 -8.46
C SER A 309 5.94 16.02 -7.20
N LYS A 310 6.07 17.36 -7.14
CA LYS A 310 6.50 18.08 -5.94
C LYS A 310 5.37 18.26 -4.92
N SER A 311 4.12 18.11 -5.36
CA SER A 311 2.92 18.32 -4.56
C SER A 311 2.35 17.02 -4.02
N PRO A 312 1.74 17.03 -2.82
CA PRO A 312 1.01 15.89 -2.30
C PRO A 312 -0.08 15.43 -3.25
N ALA A 313 -0.28 14.10 -3.33
CA ALA A 313 -1.38 13.49 -4.05
C ALA A 313 -2.51 13.14 -3.08
N GLN A 314 -3.76 13.28 -3.51
CA GLN A 314 -4.93 12.93 -2.72
C GLN A 314 -5.41 11.52 -3.06
N TRP A 315 -5.70 10.73 -2.03
CA TRP A 315 -6.31 9.42 -2.16
C TRP A 315 -7.77 9.55 -2.59
N ASP A 316 -8.12 8.86 -3.66
CA ASP A 316 -9.48 8.74 -4.19
C ASP A 316 -9.84 7.25 -4.33
N ALA A 317 -10.73 6.75 -3.46
CA ALA A 317 -11.15 5.36 -3.46
C ALA A 317 -11.95 5.01 -4.72
N ALA A 318 -12.78 5.92 -5.21
CA ALA A 318 -13.57 5.69 -6.42
C ALA A 318 -12.69 5.55 -7.66
N LYS A 319 -11.59 6.30 -7.72
CA LYS A 319 -10.59 6.15 -8.79
C LYS A 319 -9.87 4.82 -8.69
N LEU A 320 -9.51 4.36 -7.49
CA LEU A 320 -8.93 3.01 -7.31
C LEU A 320 -9.92 1.92 -7.74
N ASP A 321 -11.19 2.03 -7.36
CA ASP A 321 -12.24 1.09 -7.78
C ASP A 321 -12.37 1.02 -9.30
N TRP A 322 -12.32 2.17 -9.97
CA TRP A 322 -12.33 2.24 -11.43
C TRP A 322 -11.10 1.58 -12.06
N VAL A 323 -9.91 1.83 -11.53
CA VAL A 323 -8.67 1.16 -11.98
C VAL A 323 -8.78 -0.34 -11.76
N ASN A 324 -9.22 -0.78 -10.60
CA ASN A 324 -9.35 -2.21 -10.29
C ASN A 324 -10.38 -2.92 -11.16
N ALA A 325 -11.53 -2.28 -11.43
CA ALA A 325 -12.54 -2.80 -12.34
C ALA A 325 -11.99 -3.03 -13.75
N HIS A 326 -11.09 -2.15 -14.23
CA HIS A 326 -10.43 -2.33 -15.52
C HIS A 326 -9.59 -3.63 -15.54
N TYR A 327 -8.73 -3.83 -14.55
CA TYR A 327 -7.89 -5.03 -14.45
C TYR A 327 -8.72 -6.30 -14.20
N LEU A 328 -9.77 -6.23 -13.38
CA LEU A 328 -10.67 -7.35 -13.12
C LEU A 328 -11.35 -7.84 -14.41
N LYS A 329 -11.79 -6.92 -15.26
CA LYS A 329 -12.40 -7.27 -16.56
C LYS A 329 -11.42 -7.94 -17.51
N ALA A 330 -10.14 -7.56 -17.46
CA ALA A 330 -9.09 -8.11 -18.30
C ALA A 330 -8.41 -9.37 -17.72
N LEU A 331 -8.80 -9.78 -16.50
CA LEU A 331 -8.12 -10.86 -15.79
C LEU A 331 -8.26 -12.20 -16.56
N PRO A 332 -7.18 -12.92 -16.84
CA PRO A 332 -7.21 -14.24 -17.49
C PRO A 332 -7.99 -15.27 -16.65
N GLU A 333 -8.62 -16.23 -17.30
CA GLU A 333 -9.47 -17.25 -16.63
C GLU A 333 -8.80 -17.95 -15.45
N PRO A 334 -7.52 -18.41 -15.51
CA PRO A 334 -6.90 -19.07 -14.37
C PRO A 334 -6.78 -18.16 -13.15
N ALA A 335 -6.45 -16.89 -13.35
CA ALA A 335 -6.33 -15.89 -12.29
C ALA A 335 -7.71 -15.48 -11.76
N LEU A 336 -8.72 -15.36 -12.64
CA LEU A 336 -10.10 -15.10 -12.26
C LEU A 336 -10.67 -16.23 -11.38
N LEU A 337 -10.40 -17.48 -11.75
CA LEU A 337 -10.80 -18.65 -10.97
C LEU A 337 -10.15 -18.65 -9.59
N ALA A 338 -8.84 -18.40 -9.52
CA ALA A 338 -8.11 -18.34 -8.26
C ALA A 338 -8.65 -17.22 -7.35
N LEU A 339 -8.91 -16.03 -7.91
CA LEU A 339 -9.53 -14.92 -7.19
C LEU A 339 -10.93 -15.28 -6.69
N ALA A 340 -11.77 -15.84 -7.54
CA ALA A 340 -13.15 -16.23 -7.19
C ALA A 340 -13.16 -17.26 -6.06
N ARG A 341 -12.35 -18.33 -6.14
CA ARG A 341 -12.23 -19.34 -5.10
C ARG A 341 -11.73 -18.75 -3.77
N SER A 342 -10.68 -17.94 -3.80
CA SER A 342 -10.13 -17.27 -2.62
C SER A 342 -11.19 -16.39 -1.94
N GLN A 343 -11.89 -15.57 -2.71
CA GLN A 343 -12.88 -14.63 -2.19
C GLN A 343 -14.17 -15.32 -1.70
N LEU A 344 -14.59 -16.42 -2.33
CA LEU A 344 -15.69 -17.27 -1.83
C LEU A 344 -15.32 -17.94 -0.50
N ALA A 345 -14.10 -18.49 -0.40
CA ALA A 345 -13.61 -19.08 0.84
C ALA A 345 -13.59 -18.08 2.02
N ARG A 346 -13.19 -16.83 1.76
CA ARG A 346 -13.24 -15.74 2.77
C ARG A 346 -14.66 -15.46 3.27
N ARG A 347 -15.68 -15.76 2.47
CA ARG A 347 -17.11 -15.65 2.84
C ARG A 347 -17.70 -16.92 3.47
N GLY A 348 -16.86 -17.94 3.66
CA GLY A 348 -17.32 -19.24 4.15
C GLY A 348 -18.18 -20.02 3.15
N VAL A 349 -18.16 -19.62 1.86
CA VAL A 349 -18.87 -20.32 0.80
C VAL A 349 -17.92 -21.34 0.19
N VAL A 350 -18.30 -22.62 0.26
CA VAL A 350 -17.55 -23.70 -0.40
C VAL A 350 -17.90 -23.66 -1.88
N PRO A 351 -16.96 -23.32 -2.77
CA PRO A 351 -17.22 -23.33 -4.19
C PRO A 351 -17.39 -24.77 -4.70
N PRO A 352 -18.15 -24.99 -5.79
CA PRO A 352 -18.24 -26.31 -6.41
C PRO A 352 -16.86 -26.74 -6.95
N ASP A 353 -16.67 -28.05 -7.11
CA ASP A 353 -15.47 -28.60 -7.77
C ASP A 353 -15.45 -28.34 -9.30
N ASP A 354 -16.56 -27.89 -9.86
CA ASP A 354 -16.73 -27.51 -11.28
C ASP A 354 -16.16 -26.09 -11.51
N ASP A 355 -14.91 -26.03 -12.00
CA ASP A 355 -14.23 -24.78 -12.37
C ASP A 355 -14.97 -24.01 -13.47
N ASP A 356 -15.54 -24.73 -14.45
CA ASP A 356 -16.31 -24.13 -15.53
C ASP A 356 -17.58 -23.44 -15.03
N ALA A 357 -18.24 -23.99 -14.01
CA ALA A 357 -19.40 -23.33 -13.40
C ALA A 357 -19.02 -22.02 -12.72
N ILE A 358 -17.86 -21.98 -12.03
CA ILE A 358 -17.36 -20.75 -11.39
C ILE A 358 -16.99 -19.72 -12.47
N LEU A 359 -16.30 -20.12 -13.53
CA LEU A 359 -15.90 -19.23 -14.63
C LEU A 359 -17.11 -18.68 -15.38
N ARG A 360 -18.11 -19.53 -15.73
CA ARG A 360 -19.36 -19.08 -16.37
C ARG A 360 -20.11 -18.06 -15.51
N ALA A 361 -20.26 -18.33 -14.22
CA ALA A 361 -20.88 -17.38 -13.31
C ALA A 361 -20.07 -16.08 -13.19
N SER A 362 -18.73 -16.18 -13.06
CA SER A 362 -17.85 -15.01 -13.01
C SER A 362 -17.96 -14.15 -14.25
N ALA A 363 -18.06 -14.74 -15.45
CA ALA A 363 -18.20 -14.02 -16.72
C ALA A 363 -19.49 -13.18 -16.79
N VAL A 364 -20.58 -13.63 -16.14
CA VAL A 364 -21.83 -12.88 -16.11
C VAL A 364 -21.77 -11.66 -15.17
N PHE A 365 -21.01 -11.75 -14.08
CA PHE A 365 -21.06 -10.72 -13.03
C PHE A 365 -19.85 -9.78 -13.01
N ARG A 366 -18.66 -10.20 -13.47
CA ARG A 366 -17.40 -9.45 -13.32
C ARG A 366 -17.45 -8.03 -13.87
N ASP A 367 -18.19 -7.80 -14.96
CA ASP A 367 -18.26 -6.47 -15.59
C ASP A 367 -18.99 -5.42 -14.76
N ARG A 368 -19.67 -5.84 -13.69
CA ARG A 368 -20.38 -4.99 -12.74
C ARG A 368 -19.68 -4.87 -11.40
N CYS A 369 -18.52 -5.49 -11.27
CA CYS A 369 -17.74 -5.52 -10.04
C CYS A 369 -16.52 -4.64 -10.16
N SER A 370 -16.24 -3.91 -9.11
CA SER A 370 -14.99 -3.16 -8.94
C SER A 370 -13.93 -3.99 -8.23
N THR A 371 -14.33 -4.98 -7.43
CA THR A 371 -13.42 -5.81 -6.63
C THR A 371 -13.76 -7.29 -6.70
N GLY A 372 -12.80 -8.15 -6.35
CA GLY A 372 -13.03 -9.59 -6.20
C GLY A 372 -14.03 -9.89 -5.08
N ALA A 373 -14.09 -9.04 -4.06
CA ALA A 373 -15.08 -9.15 -2.99
C ALA A 373 -16.50 -8.99 -3.51
N GLU A 374 -16.75 -7.96 -4.34
CA GLU A 374 -18.05 -7.77 -4.97
C GLU A 374 -18.41 -8.92 -5.92
N LEU A 375 -17.41 -9.43 -6.66
CA LEU A 375 -17.62 -10.61 -7.50
C LEU A 375 -18.05 -11.83 -6.66
N ALA A 376 -17.39 -12.07 -5.53
CA ALA A 376 -17.75 -13.17 -4.65
C ALA A 376 -19.13 -13.00 -4.01
N ASP A 377 -19.62 -11.78 -3.76
CA ASP A 377 -21.00 -11.53 -3.32
C ASP A 377 -22.02 -11.97 -4.38
N TRP A 378 -21.71 -11.80 -5.66
CA TRP A 378 -22.52 -12.31 -6.75
C TRP A 378 -22.43 -13.84 -6.89
N LEU A 379 -21.24 -14.40 -6.78
CA LEU A 379 -21.03 -15.84 -6.88
C LEU A 379 -21.66 -16.59 -5.70
N ALA A 380 -21.63 -16.02 -4.50
CA ALA A 380 -22.30 -16.58 -3.33
C ALA A 380 -23.80 -16.75 -3.55
N VAL A 381 -24.44 -15.86 -4.29
CA VAL A 381 -25.86 -16.00 -4.66
C VAL A 381 -26.09 -17.25 -5.49
N VAL A 382 -25.13 -17.62 -6.35
CA VAL A 382 -25.28 -18.84 -7.21
C VAL A 382 -24.98 -20.10 -6.41
N PHE A 383 -23.98 -20.10 -5.54
CA PHE A 383 -23.44 -21.31 -4.91
C PHE A 383 -23.84 -21.51 -3.45
N ALA A 384 -24.55 -20.55 -2.82
CA ALA A 384 -25.05 -20.68 -1.46
C ALA A 384 -26.55 -20.43 -1.35
N PRO A 385 -27.20 -20.82 -0.27
CA PRO A 385 -28.60 -20.47 0.00
C PRO A 385 -28.80 -18.95 0.03
N VAL A 386 -29.95 -18.51 -0.45
CA VAL A 386 -30.33 -17.08 -0.49
C VAL A 386 -31.61 -16.89 0.32
N SER A 387 -31.63 -15.82 1.12
CA SER A 387 -32.83 -15.40 1.85
C SER A 387 -33.19 -13.97 1.41
N PRO A 388 -34.19 -13.81 0.52
CA PRO A 388 -34.69 -12.50 0.12
C PRO A 388 -35.19 -11.68 1.33
N SER A 389 -35.03 -10.36 1.31
CA SER A 389 -35.59 -9.51 2.35
C SER A 389 -37.13 -9.49 2.29
N ALA A 390 -37.80 -9.31 3.44
CA ALA A 390 -39.24 -9.19 3.50
C ALA A 390 -39.74 -8.00 2.67
N ASP A 391 -39.01 -6.90 2.67
CA ASP A 391 -39.35 -5.70 1.90
C ASP A 391 -39.27 -5.93 0.39
N ASP A 392 -38.23 -6.61 -0.10
CA ASP A 392 -38.08 -6.96 -1.51
C ASP A 392 -39.19 -7.95 -1.96
N LEU A 393 -39.52 -8.94 -1.09
CA LEU A 393 -40.61 -9.85 -1.36
C LEU A 393 -41.97 -9.11 -1.47
N ALA A 394 -42.25 -8.23 -0.52
CA ALA A 394 -43.48 -7.44 -0.52
C ALA A 394 -43.56 -6.49 -1.71
N ALA A 395 -42.45 -5.85 -2.09
CA ALA A 395 -42.41 -4.89 -3.18
C ALA A 395 -42.52 -5.53 -4.57
N HIS A 396 -41.97 -6.74 -4.75
CA HIS A 396 -41.80 -7.31 -6.09
C HIS A 396 -42.56 -8.60 -6.34
N VAL A 397 -42.89 -9.39 -5.30
CA VAL A 397 -43.60 -10.69 -5.43
C VAL A 397 -45.06 -10.52 -5.08
N THR A 398 -45.76 -9.64 -5.81
CA THR A 398 -47.17 -9.30 -5.61
C THR A 398 -48.10 -10.41 -6.06
N GLU A 399 -49.35 -10.40 -5.58
CA GLU A 399 -50.40 -11.37 -6.02
C GLU A 399 -50.59 -11.36 -7.55
N ALA A 400 -50.48 -10.20 -8.18
CA ALA A 400 -50.65 -10.05 -9.63
C ALA A 400 -49.55 -10.75 -10.45
N VAL A 401 -48.33 -10.87 -9.90
CA VAL A 401 -47.17 -11.45 -10.62
C VAL A 401 -46.99 -12.94 -10.33
N ARG A 402 -47.52 -13.46 -9.20
CA ARG A 402 -47.37 -14.87 -8.79
C ARG A 402 -47.80 -15.90 -9.85
N PRO A 403 -48.96 -15.74 -10.55
CA PRO A 403 -49.36 -16.70 -11.61
C PRO A 403 -48.35 -16.75 -12.75
N ALA A 404 -47.74 -15.61 -13.10
CA ALA A 404 -46.73 -15.56 -14.15
C ALA A 404 -45.42 -16.23 -13.72
N VAL A 405 -45.00 -16.08 -12.44
CA VAL A 405 -43.85 -16.79 -11.88
C VAL A 405 -44.04 -18.30 -11.91
N GLU A 406 -45.21 -18.81 -11.53
CA GLU A 406 -45.54 -20.25 -11.60
C GLU A 406 -45.53 -20.75 -13.04
N THR A 407 -46.13 -20.00 -13.98
CA THR A 407 -46.09 -20.36 -15.41
C THR A 407 -44.64 -20.41 -15.92
N LEU A 408 -43.83 -19.44 -15.56
CA LEU A 408 -42.41 -19.42 -15.93
C LEU A 408 -41.68 -20.64 -15.35
N ARG A 409 -41.86 -20.95 -14.06
CA ARG A 409 -41.29 -22.12 -13.40
C ARG A 409 -41.65 -23.43 -14.17
N GLY A 410 -42.91 -23.60 -14.52
CA GLY A 410 -43.35 -24.75 -15.29
C GLY A 410 -42.70 -24.87 -16.66
N LYS A 411 -42.53 -23.77 -17.38
CA LYS A 411 -41.81 -23.75 -18.66
C LYS A 411 -40.33 -24.06 -18.50
N LEU A 412 -39.64 -23.44 -17.49
CA LEU A 412 -38.24 -23.65 -17.22
C LEU A 412 -37.88 -25.10 -16.87
N ALA A 413 -38.85 -25.88 -16.34
CA ALA A 413 -38.63 -27.29 -16.06
C ALA A 413 -38.39 -28.12 -17.33
N GLY A 414 -38.97 -27.74 -18.48
CA GLY A 414 -38.95 -28.51 -19.73
C GLY A 414 -38.03 -27.98 -20.83
N VAL A 415 -37.45 -26.76 -20.73
CA VAL A 415 -36.64 -26.18 -21.81
C VAL A 415 -35.18 -26.63 -21.73
N ALA A 416 -34.45 -26.51 -22.85
CA ALA A 416 -33.00 -26.61 -22.81
C ALA A 416 -32.43 -25.53 -21.87
N TRP A 417 -31.41 -25.90 -21.05
CA TRP A 417 -30.86 -24.94 -20.08
C TRP A 417 -29.80 -24.07 -20.73
N THR A 418 -30.27 -23.20 -21.61
CA THR A 418 -29.43 -22.22 -22.34
C THR A 418 -30.10 -20.86 -22.29
N LYS A 419 -29.29 -19.80 -22.32
CA LYS A 419 -29.75 -18.40 -22.33
C LYS A 419 -30.85 -18.17 -23.36
N ALA A 420 -30.68 -18.69 -24.58
CA ALA A 420 -31.67 -18.53 -25.66
C ALA A 420 -33.01 -19.18 -25.33
N ALA A 421 -33.00 -20.41 -24.84
CA ALA A 421 -34.24 -21.12 -24.50
C ALA A 421 -34.94 -20.53 -23.27
N ILE A 422 -34.17 -20.11 -22.28
CA ILE A 422 -34.67 -19.38 -21.10
C ILE A 422 -35.29 -18.03 -21.51
N ALA A 423 -34.67 -17.29 -22.44
CA ALA A 423 -35.21 -16.04 -22.95
C ALA A 423 -36.54 -16.24 -23.66
N VAL A 424 -36.69 -17.33 -24.44
CA VAL A 424 -37.96 -17.70 -25.08
C VAL A 424 -39.04 -17.99 -24.04
N ALA A 425 -38.75 -18.82 -23.02
CA ALA A 425 -39.68 -19.14 -21.94
C ALA A 425 -40.15 -17.87 -21.19
N ILE A 426 -39.23 -16.93 -20.91
CA ILE A 426 -39.58 -15.64 -20.31
C ILE A 426 -40.50 -14.84 -21.21
N LYS A 427 -40.17 -14.70 -22.52
CA LYS A 427 -40.98 -13.95 -23.49
C LYS A 427 -42.39 -14.50 -23.64
N GLU A 428 -42.52 -15.82 -23.76
CA GLU A 428 -43.82 -16.48 -23.83
C GLU A 428 -44.65 -16.32 -22.56
N THR A 429 -44.00 -16.35 -21.39
CA THR A 429 -44.68 -16.08 -20.12
C THR A 429 -45.23 -14.66 -20.06
N LEU A 430 -44.44 -13.70 -20.46
CA LEU A 430 -44.85 -12.28 -20.53
C LEU A 430 -46.06 -12.12 -21.47
N ALA A 431 -46.02 -12.73 -22.66
CA ALA A 431 -47.07 -12.64 -23.63
C ALA A 431 -48.39 -13.30 -23.12
N GLY A 432 -48.26 -14.49 -22.49
CA GLY A 432 -49.43 -15.24 -21.96
C GLY A 432 -50.14 -14.54 -20.80
N HIS A 433 -49.43 -13.71 -20.04
CA HIS A 433 -49.98 -12.94 -18.89
C HIS A 433 -50.18 -11.45 -19.19
N GLY A 434 -49.90 -10.97 -20.40
CA GLY A 434 -49.99 -9.56 -20.75
C GLY A 434 -49.04 -8.65 -19.97
N LEU A 435 -47.91 -9.19 -19.47
CA LEU A 435 -46.95 -8.47 -18.65
C LEU A 435 -45.78 -7.95 -19.48
N LYS A 436 -45.10 -6.92 -18.94
CA LYS A 436 -43.82 -6.43 -19.45
C LYS A 436 -42.66 -6.88 -18.57
N MET A 437 -41.46 -6.92 -19.14
CA MET A 437 -40.24 -7.31 -18.41
C MET A 437 -40.06 -6.62 -17.04
N PRO A 438 -40.28 -5.30 -16.88
CA PRO A 438 -40.16 -4.63 -15.57
C PRO A 438 -41.15 -5.11 -14.50
N GLN A 439 -42.20 -5.85 -14.88
CA GLN A 439 -43.18 -6.38 -13.93
C GLN A 439 -42.81 -7.78 -13.44
N LEU A 440 -42.26 -8.64 -14.29
CA LEU A 440 -41.92 -10.04 -13.97
C LEU A 440 -40.48 -10.17 -13.45
N ALA A 441 -39.51 -9.48 -14.10
CA ALA A 441 -38.09 -9.71 -13.83
C ALA A 441 -37.66 -9.38 -12.40
N PRO A 442 -38.13 -8.31 -11.73
CA PRO A 442 -37.78 -8.06 -10.33
C PRO A 442 -38.21 -9.17 -9.40
N ALA A 443 -39.43 -9.72 -9.59
CA ALA A 443 -39.93 -10.84 -8.79
C ALA A 443 -39.04 -12.09 -8.92
N VAL A 444 -38.72 -12.47 -10.15
CA VAL A 444 -37.85 -13.62 -10.42
C VAL A 444 -36.46 -13.41 -9.84
N ARG A 445 -35.91 -12.21 -9.98
CA ARG A 445 -34.58 -11.86 -9.43
C ARG A 445 -34.57 -11.92 -7.92
N VAL A 446 -35.56 -11.36 -7.25
CA VAL A 446 -35.68 -11.40 -5.78
C VAL A 446 -35.74 -12.85 -5.31
N LEU A 447 -36.57 -13.67 -5.93
CA LEU A 447 -36.71 -15.07 -5.54
C LEU A 447 -35.44 -15.89 -5.79
N VAL A 448 -34.80 -15.71 -6.96
CA VAL A 448 -33.62 -16.50 -7.34
C VAL A 448 -32.33 -15.94 -6.77
N CYS A 449 -32.18 -14.61 -6.73
CA CYS A 449 -30.91 -13.95 -6.38
C CYS A 449 -30.97 -13.15 -5.07
N GLY A 450 -32.13 -13.05 -4.41
CA GLY A 450 -32.30 -12.25 -3.20
C GLY A 450 -32.20 -10.73 -3.40
N ARG A 451 -32.26 -10.26 -4.66
CA ARG A 451 -32.15 -8.82 -4.99
C ARG A 451 -32.88 -8.49 -6.29
N ALA A 452 -33.49 -7.31 -6.38
CA ALA A 452 -34.30 -6.90 -7.53
C ALA A 452 -33.48 -6.54 -8.79
N GLN A 453 -32.20 -6.23 -8.66
CA GLN A 453 -31.31 -5.80 -9.76
C GLN A 453 -30.22 -6.82 -10.01
N THR A 454 -30.08 -7.27 -11.26
CA THR A 454 -29.02 -8.18 -11.73
C THR A 454 -28.68 -7.85 -13.19
N PRO A 455 -27.69 -8.49 -13.82
CA PRO A 455 -27.55 -8.53 -15.27
C PRO A 455 -28.83 -9.04 -15.98
N SER A 456 -28.79 -9.30 -17.28
CA SER A 456 -29.96 -9.83 -18.00
C SER A 456 -30.44 -11.11 -17.37
N LEU A 457 -31.76 -11.22 -17.19
CA LEU A 457 -32.38 -12.30 -16.41
C LEU A 457 -32.07 -13.68 -16.99
N ASP A 458 -32.10 -13.82 -18.30
CA ASP A 458 -31.76 -15.04 -19.03
C ASP A 458 -30.32 -15.52 -18.79
N ALA A 459 -29.37 -14.61 -18.85
CA ALA A 459 -27.97 -14.93 -18.59
C ALA A 459 -27.73 -15.30 -17.12
N VAL A 460 -28.39 -14.61 -16.19
CA VAL A 460 -28.30 -14.93 -14.77
C VAL A 460 -28.91 -16.30 -14.45
N LEU A 461 -30.09 -16.62 -14.99
CA LEU A 461 -30.71 -17.93 -14.74
C LEU A 461 -29.87 -19.09 -15.31
N GLU A 462 -29.20 -18.90 -16.46
CA GLU A 462 -28.41 -19.93 -17.11
C GLU A 462 -27.24 -20.41 -16.23
N VAL A 463 -26.62 -19.54 -15.42
CA VAL A 463 -25.47 -19.90 -14.58
C VAL A 463 -25.83 -20.62 -13.29
N PHE A 464 -27.12 -20.68 -12.94
CA PHE A 464 -27.59 -21.51 -11.84
C PHE A 464 -27.85 -22.96 -12.28
N PRO A 465 -27.67 -23.93 -11.37
CA PRO A 465 -28.27 -25.25 -11.60
C PRO A 465 -29.79 -25.13 -11.79
N ARG A 466 -30.35 -25.77 -12.82
CA ARG A 466 -31.78 -25.72 -13.11
C ARG A 466 -32.65 -25.96 -11.87
N GLN A 467 -32.31 -27.01 -11.11
CA GLN A 467 -33.11 -27.38 -9.95
C GLN A 467 -33.12 -26.26 -8.89
N THR A 468 -31.99 -25.61 -8.67
CA THR A 468 -31.91 -24.47 -7.75
C THR A 468 -32.86 -23.34 -8.13
N VAL A 469 -32.97 -23.03 -9.43
CA VAL A 469 -33.91 -22.00 -9.90
C VAL A 469 -35.33 -22.42 -9.66
N LEU A 470 -35.68 -23.69 -10.01
CA LEU A 470 -37.05 -24.22 -9.83
C LEU A 470 -37.46 -24.22 -8.36
N ASP A 471 -36.58 -24.64 -7.46
CA ASP A 471 -36.81 -24.68 -6.01
C ASP A 471 -37.02 -23.29 -5.43
N ARG A 472 -36.18 -22.33 -5.84
CA ARG A 472 -36.29 -20.94 -5.37
C ARG A 472 -37.55 -20.24 -5.89
N LEU A 473 -37.98 -20.54 -7.12
CA LEU A 473 -39.23 -20.02 -7.65
C LEU A 473 -40.45 -20.66 -6.97
N GLN A 474 -40.36 -21.91 -6.50
CA GLN A 474 -41.42 -22.59 -5.79
C GLN A 474 -41.74 -22.00 -4.43
N ALA A 475 -40.74 -21.32 -3.78
CA ALA A 475 -40.94 -20.65 -2.49
C ALA A 475 -42.06 -19.59 -2.50
N VAL A 476 -42.49 -19.13 -3.69
CA VAL A 476 -43.65 -18.25 -3.87
C VAL A 476 -44.96 -18.89 -3.40
N ALA A 477 -45.13 -20.20 -3.60
CA ALA A 477 -46.35 -20.90 -3.21
C ALA A 477 -46.51 -21.02 -1.68
N ALA A 478 -45.40 -21.09 -0.95
CA ALA A 478 -45.37 -21.17 0.52
C ALA A 478 -45.59 -19.84 1.22
N ALA A 479 -45.20 -18.73 0.61
CA ALA A 479 -45.32 -17.37 1.17
C ALA A 479 -46.75 -16.79 1.14
N GLY A 480 -47.71 -17.51 0.56
CA GLY A 480 -49.11 -17.14 0.50
C GLY A 480 -49.99 -17.73 1.61
N SER A 481 -49.38 -18.42 2.59
CA SER A 481 -50.09 -19.14 3.67
C SER A 481 -49.79 -18.60 5.06
N LEU A 482 -49.26 -17.37 5.20
CA LEU A 482 -49.07 -16.68 6.47
C LEU A 482 -50.00 -15.48 6.60
#